data_8ccd77300ce0be3d184d0ddc1a50809b
#
_entry.id   8ccd77300ce0be3d184d0ddc1a50809b
#
_cell.length_a   1.000
_cell.length_b   1.000
_cell.length_c   1.000
_cell.angle_alpha   90.00
_cell.angle_beta   90.00
_cell.angle_gamma   90.00
#
_symmetry.space_group_name_H-M   'P 1'
#
loop_
_entity.id
_entity.type
_entity.pdbx_description
1 polymer ?
#
loop_
_entity_poly.entity_id
_entity_poly.type
_entity_poly.pdbx_seq_one_letter_code
_entity_poly.pdbx_strand_id
1 'polypeptide(L)'
;MEKRENMYFTYGIGEISKEKFKKPNGVSKQNKIKGGLWCCPKNEFYSEWFVITLACPDLVRDPIPYDIDICSNANILKLTSENIDFYTDSNRYIDFNKVKSYDVIHFSKDLVENIKQFESYYVESLQILNFDIISYKESYIDENYVLSEDFRKKAMPIVEKMYASLLQTDVFKMIQSKEK
;
A
#
# COMPACT_ATOMS: atom_id res chain seq x y z
N MET A 1 24.20 13.43 -9.71
CA MET A 1 22.77 13.23 -9.40
C MET A 1 22.72 12.22 -8.27
N GLU A 2 22.50 12.67 -7.05
CA GLU A 2 22.31 11.74 -5.93
C GLU A 2 21.03 10.92 -6.19
N LYS A 3 21.16 9.60 -6.17
CA LYS A 3 20.02 8.69 -6.15
C LYS A 3 19.20 8.97 -4.90
N ARG A 4 18.06 9.63 -5.03
CA ARG A 4 17.06 9.72 -3.96
C ARG A 4 16.47 8.33 -3.77
N GLU A 5 17.02 7.56 -2.85
CA GLU A 5 16.71 6.12 -2.65
C GLU A 5 15.35 5.86 -1.98
N ASN A 6 14.59 6.90 -1.58
CA ASN A 6 13.36 6.72 -0.79
C ASN A 6 12.22 7.61 -1.27
N MET A 7 11.91 7.59 -2.57
CA MET A 7 10.69 8.21 -3.06
C MET A 7 9.53 7.23 -2.99
N TYR A 8 8.41 7.67 -2.44
CA TYR A 8 7.16 6.94 -2.37
C TYR A 8 6.11 7.62 -3.20
N PHE A 9 5.08 6.89 -3.54
CA PHE A 9 4.00 7.36 -4.39
C PHE A 9 2.66 6.95 -3.79
N THR A 10 1.68 7.84 -3.86
CA THR A 10 0.29 7.50 -3.55
C THR A 10 -0.65 8.01 -4.62
N TYR A 11 -1.78 7.32 -4.77
CA TYR A 11 -2.80 7.64 -5.76
C TYR A 11 -4.17 7.20 -5.26
N GLY A 12 -5.18 8.03 -5.51
CA GLY A 12 -6.58 7.67 -5.24
C GLY A 12 -7.05 7.87 -3.80
N ILE A 13 -6.30 8.63 -3.00
CA ILE A 13 -6.64 8.93 -1.60
C ILE A 13 -7.22 10.34 -1.41
N GLY A 14 -7.32 11.12 -2.49
CA GLY A 14 -7.73 12.52 -2.47
C GLY A 14 -6.61 13.48 -2.08
N GLU A 15 -7.01 14.71 -1.74
CA GLU A 15 -6.07 15.76 -1.34
C GLU A 15 -5.37 15.43 -0.02
N ILE A 16 -4.04 15.52 -0.03
CA ILE A 16 -3.20 15.39 1.15
C ILE A 16 -3.07 16.73 1.84
N SER A 17 -3.44 16.79 3.11
CA SER A 17 -3.15 17.93 3.98
C SER A 17 -3.10 17.50 5.45
N LYS A 18 -2.47 18.31 6.30
CA LYS A 18 -2.37 18.04 7.74
C LYS A 18 -3.74 18.01 8.40
N GLU A 19 -4.67 18.84 7.95
CA GLU A 19 -6.03 18.95 8.45
C GLU A 19 -6.87 17.71 8.13
N LYS A 20 -6.60 17.08 6.97
CA LYS A 20 -7.28 15.86 6.52
C LYS A 20 -6.65 14.58 7.05
N PHE A 21 -5.43 14.68 7.61
CA PHE A 21 -4.73 13.53 8.14
C PHE A 21 -5.46 12.93 9.36
N LYS A 22 -5.90 11.70 9.22
CA LYS A 22 -6.55 10.97 10.31
C LYS A 22 -5.51 10.28 11.17
N LYS A 23 -5.35 10.70 12.42
CA LYS A 23 -4.44 10.04 13.35
C LYS A 23 -4.77 8.55 13.48
N PRO A 24 -3.75 7.68 13.46
CA PRO A 24 -3.94 6.26 13.67
C PRO A 24 -4.57 5.96 15.03
N ASN A 25 -5.55 5.07 15.08
CA ASN A 25 -6.33 4.82 16.31
C ASN A 25 -6.72 3.36 16.52
N GLY A 26 -5.99 2.42 15.95
CA GLY A 26 -6.23 0.99 16.11
C GLY A 26 -6.12 0.21 14.82
N VAL A 27 -6.61 -1.03 14.83
CA VAL A 27 -6.54 -1.95 13.69
C VAL A 27 -7.96 -2.38 13.27
N SER A 28 -8.18 -2.54 11.98
CA SER A 28 -9.44 -2.99 11.40
C SER A 28 -9.56 -4.52 11.43
N LYS A 29 -10.74 -5.04 11.13
CA LYS A 29 -10.98 -6.48 10.93
C LYS A 29 -10.19 -7.08 9.74
N GLN A 30 -9.72 -6.23 8.81
CA GLN A 30 -8.85 -6.64 7.70
C GLN A 30 -7.37 -6.53 8.04
N ASN A 31 -7.01 -6.45 9.31
CA ASN A 31 -5.64 -6.30 9.78
C ASN A 31 -4.91 -5.04 9.28
N LYS A 32 -5.66 -3.98 8.97
CA LYS A 32 -5.12 -2.68 8.54
C LYS A 32 -5.22 -1.67 9.65
N ILE A 33 -4.16 -0.89 9.88
CA ILE A 33 -4.19 0.22 10.84
C ILE A 33 -5.18 1.26 10.35
N LYS A 34 -6.07 1.71 11.22
CA LYS A 34 -7.06 2.74 10.92
C LYS A 34 -6.44 4.12 10.99
N GLY A 35 -6.67 4.96 9.99
CA GLY A 35 -6.05 6.27 9.87
C GLY A 35 -4.67 6.19 9.22
N GLY A 36 -3.87 7.25 9.37
CA GLY A 36 -2.60 7.37 8.69
C GLY A 36 -2.75 7.67 7.19
N LEU A 37 -1.62 7.72 6.50
CA LEU A 37 -1.53 7.93 5.06
C LEU A 37 -0.85 6.72 4.42
N TRP A 38 -1.47 6.14 3.40
CA TRP A 38 -0.91 5.03 2.66
C TRP A 38 -0.12 5.50 1.45
N CYS A 39 1.05 4.90 1.24
CA CYS A 39 1.86 5.05 0.03
C CYS A 39 2.59 3.75 -0.31
N CYS A 40 3.16 3.70 -1.50
CA CYS A 40 3.92 2.55 -1.98
C CYS A 40 5.30 3.00 -2.46
N PRO A 41 6.31 2.13 -2.49
CA PRO A 41 7.58 2.45 -3.12
C PRO A 41 7.36 2.91 -4.56
N LYS A 42 7.97 4.05 -4.93
CA LYS A 42 7.91 4.57 -6.29
C LYS A 42 8.87 3.77 -7.19
N ASN A 43 8.40 3.42 -8.36
CA ASN A 43 9.15 2.69 -9.37
C ASN A 43 8.97 3.31 -10.77
N GLU A 44 9.44 2.65 -11.82
CA GLU A 44 9.36 3.14 -13.20
C GLU A 44 7.94 3.27 -13.74
N PHE A 45 6.96 2.57 -13.16
CA PHE A 45 5.54 2.67 -13.50
C PHE A 45 4.72 3.34 -12.37
N TYR A 46 5.33 4.26 -11.67
CA TYR A 46 4.83 5.04 -10.51
C TYR A 46 4.77 4.20 -9.22
N SER A 47 3.96 3.13 -9.15
CA SER A 47 3.94 2.14 -8.08
C SER A 47 3.11 0.91 -8.48
N GLU A 48 3.30 -0.22 -7.81
CA GLU A 48 2.44 -1.39 -8.02
C GLU A 48 0.96 -1.09 -7.68
N TRP A 49 0.71 -0.25 -6.66
CA TRP A 49 -0.65 0.19 -6.32
C TRP A 49 -1.30 0.99 -7.46
N PHE A 50 -0.56 1.87 -8.12
CA PHE A 50 -1.07 2.62 -9.27
C PHE A 50 -1.54 1.69 -10.38
N VAL A 51 -0.77 0.65 -10.70
CA VAL A 51 -1.16 -0.37 -11.68
C VAL A 51 -2.46 -1.07 -11.27
N ILE A 52 -2.60 -1.44 -10.00
CA ILE A 52 -3.84 -2.06 -9.49
C ILE A 52 -5.03 -1.13 -9.63
N THR A 53 -4.87 0.16 -9.36
CA THR A 53 -5.97 1.13 -9.48
C THR A 53 -6.40 1.38 -10.92
N LEU A 54 -5.49 1.26 -11.88
CA LEU A 54 -5.84 1.30 -13.31
C LEU A 54 -6.67 0.08 -13.74
N ALA A 55 -6.37 -1.10 -13.18
CA ALA A 55 -7.13 -2.32 -13.44
C ALA A 55 -8.48 -2.37 -12.68
N CYS A 56 -8.57 -1.69 -11.54
CA CYS A 56 -9.74 -1.65 -10.68
C CYS A 56 -10.08 -0.20 -10.28
N PRO A 57 -10.65 0.62 -11.19
CA PRO A 57 -10.91 2.04 -10.94
C PRO A 57 -11.81 2.32 -9.72
N ASP A 58 -12.69 1.39 -9.36
CA ASP A 58 -13.57 1.49 -8.19
C ASP A 58 -12.82 1.57 -6.85
N LEU A 59 -11.52 1.23 -6.83
CA LEU A 59 -10.67 1.40 -5.66
C LEU A 59 -10.25 2.86 -5.43
N VAL A 60 -10.42 3.72 -6.43
CA VAL A 60 -10.00 5.13 -6.42
C VAL A 60 -11.19 6.03 -6.15
N ARG A 61 -11.07 6.92 -5.16
CA ARG A 61 -12.09 7.93 -4.87
C ARG A 61 -11.78 9.26 -5.56
N ASP A 62 -10.54 9.73 -5.36
CA ASP A 62 -10.04 10.99 -5.93
C ASP A 62 -8.67 10.71 -6.55
N PRO A 63 -8.53 10.74 -7.87
CA PRO A 63 -7.33 10.28 -8.59
C PRO A 63 -6.19 11.31 -8.61
N ILE A 64 -5.84 11.88 -7.46
CA ILE A 64 -4.73 12.81 -7.34
C ILE A 64 -3.45 12.03 -7.02
N PRO A 65 -2.41 12.12 -7.87
CA PRO A 65 -1.12 11.50 -7.64
C PRO A 65 -0.21 12.38 -6.78
N TYR A 66 0.49 11.79 -5.82
CA TYR A 66 1.50 12.49 -5.03
C TYR A 66 2.80 11.71 -4.94
N ASP A 67 3.90 12.42 -5.10
CA ASP A 67 5.22 12.01 -4.66
C ASP A 67 5.38 12.34 -3.17
N ILE A 68 5.89 11.40 -2.40
CA ILE A 68 6.10 11.53 -0.96
C ILE A 68 7.56 11.26 -0.65
N ASP A 69 8.18 12.19 0.07
CA ASP A 69 9.49 12.03 0.66
C ASP A 69 9.34 11.86 2.18
N ILE A 70 10.02 10.88 2.77
CA ILE A 70 10.05 10.64 4.21
C ILE A 70 11.37 11.17 4.76
N CYS A 71 11.33 11.92 5.87
CA CYS A 71 12.52 12.43 6.52
C CYS A 71 13.48 11.31 6.90
N SER A 72 14.78 11.54 6.74
CA SER A 72 15.84 10.55 7.01
C SER A 72 15.93 10.11 8.48
N ASN A 73 15.41 10.91 9.40
CA ASN A 73 15.35 10.62 10.83
C ASN A 73 14.03 9.98 11.29
N ALA A 74 13.14 9.64 10.35
CA ALA A 74 11.89 8.97 10.68
C ALA A 74 12.14 7.58 11.29
N ASN A 75 11.39 7.25 12.35
CA ASN A 75 11.43 5.94 12.98
C ASN A 75 10.55 4.97 12.20
N ILE A 76 11.15 4.17 11.33
CA ILE A 76 10.45 3.25 10.42
C ILE A 76 10.53 1.82 10.95
N LEU A 77 9.37 1.20 11.19
CA LEU A 77 9.27 -0.22 11.46
C LEU A 77 9.05 -0.97 10.14
N LYS A 78 10.01 -1.80 9.73
CA LYS A 78 9.83 -2.73 8.62
C LYS A 78 9.30 -4.06 9.14
N LEU A 79 8.07 -4.40 8.76
CA LEU A 79 7.46 -5.70 9.02
C LEU A 79 7.79 -6.66 7.89
N THR A 80 8.25 -7.86 8.27
CA THR A 80 8.63 -8.95 7.37
C THR A 80 7.98 -10.25 7.83
N SER A 81 8.03 -11.31 7.00
CA SER A 81 7.57 -12.64 7.41
C SER A 81 8.31 -13.18 8.64
N GLU A 82 9.56 -12.74 8.87
CA GLU A 82 10.40 -13.21 9.98
C GLU A 82 10.06 -12.55 11.32
N ASN A 83 9.60 -11.28 11.32
CA ASN A 83 9.39 -10.53 12.56
C ASN A 83 7.92 -10.23 12.91
N ILE A 84 6.99 -10.56 12.02
CA ILE A 84 5.57 -10.19 12.19
C ILE A 84 4.92 -10.76 13.46
N ASP A 85 5.30 -11.95 13.87
CA ASP A 85 4.73 -12.59 15.08
C ASP A 85 5.00 -11.78 16.35
N PHE A 86 6.12 -11.03 16.39
CA PHE A 86 6.40 -10.13 17.51
C PHE A 86 5.44 -8.95 17.59
N TYR A 87 4.94 -8.48 16.45
CA TYR A 87 4.09 -7.28 16.33
C TYR A 87 2.60 -7.60 16.21
N THR A 88 2.22 -8.85 16.34
CA THR A 88 0.82 -9.30 16.31
C THR A 88 0.33 -9.74 17.70
N ASP A 89 -0.99 -9.83 17.83
CA ASP A 89 -1.69 -10.42 18.97
C ASP A 89 -1.86 -11.95 18.80
N SER A 90 -2.52 -12.60 19.75
CA SER A 90 -2.82 -14.04 19.71
C SER A 90 -3.68 -14.48 18.53
N ASN A 91 -4.40 -13.56 17.89
CA ASN A 91 -5.22 -13.79 16.70
C ASN A 91 -4.49 -13.45 15.41
N ARG A 92 -3.19 -13.13 15.49
CA ARG A 92 -2.33 -12.69 14.40
C ARG A 92 -2.77 -11.38 13.73
N TYR A 93 -3.49 -10.52 14.46
CA TYR A 93 -3.72 -9.14 14.06
C TYR A 93 -2.59 -8.25 14.57
N ILE A 94 -2.26 -7.19 13.82
CA ILE A 94 -1.30 -6.18 14.28
C ILE A 94 -1.72 -5.67 15.66
N ASP A 95 -0.83 -5.78 16.64
CA ASP A 95 -1.01 -5.16 17.95
C ASP A 95 -0.65 -3.68 17.83
N PHE A 96 -1.68 -2.83 17.78
CA PHE A 96 -1.49 -1.39 17.62
C PHE A 96 -0.62 -0.79 18.71
N ASN A 97 -0.66 -1.32 19.93
CA ASN A 97 0.17 -0.81 21.03
C ASN A 97 1.67 -1.02 20.79
N LYS A 98 2.04 -2.05 20.07
CA LYS A 98 3.44 -2.35 19.71
C LYS A 98 3.97 -1.50 18.56
N VAL A 99 3.07 -0.97 17.71
CA VAL A 99 3.47 -0.26 16.48
C VAL A 99 3.21 1.24 16.50
N LYS A 100 2.35 1.74 17.38
CA LYS A 100 1.91 3.15 17.42
C LYS A 100 2.99 4.18 17.72
N SER A 101 4.16 3.76 18.24
CA SER A 101 5.30 4.64 18.53
C SER A 101 6.23 4.87 17.35
N TYR A 102 6.02 4.17 16.24
CA TYR A 102 6.76 4.39 15.01
C TYR A 102 6.11 5.51 14.18
N ASP A 103 6.91 6.19 13.38
CA ASP A 103 6.42 7.22 12.45
C ASP A 103 5.85 6.59 11.19
N VAL A 104 6.41 5.45 10.77
CA VAL A 104 6.01 4.72 9.57
C VAL A 104 6.05 3.22 9.83
N ILE A 105 5.06 2.51 9.32
CA ILE A 105 5.08 1.05 9.22
C ILE A 105 5.26 0.67 7.75
N HIS A 106 6.31 -0.06 7.47
CA HIS A 106 6.61 -0.59 6.15
C HIS A 106 6.23 -2.08 6.10
N PHE A 107 5.19 -2.40 5.35
CA PHE A 107 4.74 -3.76 5.06
C PHE A 107 5.55 -4.27 3.87
N SER A 108 6.59 -5.06 4.12
CA SER A 108 7.49 -5.52 3.06
C SER A 108 6.78 -6.43 2.07
N LYS A 109 7.34 -6.51 0.87
CA LYS A 109 6.87 -7.42 -0.18
C LYS A 109 6.82 -8.87 0.30
N ASP A 110 7.87 -9.31 0.99
CA ASP A 110 7.97 -10.63 1.60
C ASP A 110 6.80 -10.93 2.56
N LEU A 111 6.44 -9.99 3.43
CA LEU A 111 5.29 -10.13 4.33
C LEU A 111 3.98 -10.30 3.57
N VAL A 112 3.74 -9.43 2.60
CA VAL A 112 2.48 -9.40 1.83
C VAL A 112 2.32 -10.66 0.97
N GLU A 113 3.41 -11.20 0.44
CA GLU A 113 3.40 -12.38 -0.43
C GLU A 113 3.30 -13.70 0.34
N ASN A 114 3.87 -13.77 1.53
CA ASN A 114 4.04 -15.05 2.24
C ASN A 114 3.11 -15.23 3.44
N ILE A 115 2.52 -14.16 3.97
CA ILE A 115 1.67 -14.23 5.16
C ILE A 115 0.21 -13.95 4.80
N LYS A 116 -0.63 -14.99 4.84
CA LYS A 116 -2.04 -14.95 4.42
C LYS A 116 -2.86 -13.80 5.04
N GLN A 117 -2.60 -13.42 6.30
CA GLN A 117 -3.31 -12.33 6.97
C GLN A 117 -3.04 -10.95 6.35
N PHE A 118 -2.01 -10.84 5.51
CA PHE A 118 -1.60 -9.61 4.82
C PHE A 118 -1.87 -9.65 3.31
N GLU A 119 -2.45 -10.72 2.76
CA GLU A 119 -2.79 -10.81 1.33
C GLU A 119 -3.70 -9.68 0.84
N SER A 120 -4.51 -9.09 1.74
CA SER A 120 -5.39 -7.95 1.42
C SER A 120 -4.66 -6.61 1.20
N TYR A 121 -3.34 -6.59 1.41
CA TYR A 121 -2.50 -5.43 1.09
C TYR A 121 -2.14 -5.41 -0.40
N TYR A 122 -2.19 -6.55 -1.09
CA TYR A 122 -1.87 -6.79 -2.51
C TYR A 122 -0.43 -6.47 -2.91
N VAL A 123 0.14 -5.39 -2.39
CA VAL A 123 1.47 -4.87 -2.76
C VAL A 123 2.25 -4.38 -1.54
N GLU A 124 3.56 -4.32 -1.68
CA GLU A 124 4.43 -3.64 -0.73
C GLU A 124 3.94 -2.21 -0.50
N SER A 125 3.77 -1.84 0.76
CA SER A 125 3.17 -0.56 1.12
C SER A 125 3.72 -0.01 2.41
N LEU A 126 3.61 1.31 2.57
CA LEU A 126 3.95 2.01 3.79
C LEU A 126 2.70 2.70 4.32
N GLN A 127 2.58 2.69 5.63
CA GLN A 127 1.58 3.51 6.31
C GLN A 127 2.27 4.53 7.21
N ILE A 128 2.08 5.78 6.88
CA ILE A 128 2.61 6.93 7.61
C ILE A 128 1.69 7.18 8.79
N LEU A 129 2.23 7.11 10.00
CA LEU A 129 1.50 7.31 11.25
C LEU A 129 1.69 8.72 11.81
N ASN A 130 2.77 9.40 11.41
CA ASN A 130 3.11 10.77 11.80
C ASN A 130 3.23 11.65 10.55
N PHE A 131 2.35 12.64 10.42
CA PHE A 131 2.32 13.52 9.24
C PHE A 131 3.52 14.47 9.16
N ASP A 132 4.10 14.81 10.31
CA ASP A 132 5.15 15.84 10.40
C ASP A 132 6.51 15.37 9.85
N ILE A 133 6.64 14.06 9.51
CA ILE A 133 7.89 13.48 8.97
C ILE A 133 7.90 13.39 7.45
N ILE A 134 6.88 13.90 6.77
CA ILE A 134 6.80 13.83 5.31
C ILE A 134 6.84 15.21 4.67
N SER A 135 7.37 15.27 3.45
CA SER A 135 7.04 16.27 2.47
C SER A 135 6.38 15.62 1.25
N TYR A 136 5.55 16.36 0.57
CA TYR A 136 4.80 15.82 -0.58
C TYR A 136 4.59 16.89 -1.63
N LYS A 137 4.43 16.47 -2.86
CA LYS A 137 4.05 17.31 -3.98
C LYS A 137 3.17 16.52 -4.93
N GLU A 138 2.28 17.21 -5.62
CA GLU A 138 1.53 16.61 -6.72
C GLU A 138 2.50 16.05 -7.78
N SER A 139 2.26 14.82 -8.21
CA SER A 139 3.08 14.13 -9.19
C SER A 139 2.44 14.27 -10.57
N TYR A 140 3.28 14.31 -11.60
CA TYR A 140 2.80 14.24 -12.97
C TYR A 140 2.72 12.80 -13.43
N ILE A 141 1.58 12.40 -14.02
CA ILE A 141 1.42 11.13 -14.70
C ILE A 141 1.47 11.36 -16.21
N ASP A 142 2.44 10.77 -16.86
CA ASP A 142 2.52 10.79 -18.33
C ASP A 142 1.52 9.81 -18.92
N GLU A 143 0.41 10.33 -19.41
CA GLU A 143 -0.66 9.53 -20.03
C GLU A 143 -0.16 8.76 -21.27
N ASN A 144 0.75 9.33 -22.04
CA ASN A 144 1.32 8.63 -23.20
C ASN A 144 2.13 7.41 -22.78
N TYR A 145 2.88 7.53 -21.67
CA TYR A 145 3.59 6.39 -21.11
C TYR A 145 2.61 5.33 -20.58
N VAL A 146 1.58 5.71 -19.84
CA VAL A 146 0.56 4.79 -19.30
C VAL A 146 -0.17 4.03 -20.44
N LEU A 147 -0.40 4.68 -21.58
CA LEU A 147 -1.02 4.05 -22.74
C LEU A 147 -0.04 3.22 -23.60
N SER A 148 1.26 3.29 -23.33
CA SER A 148 2.30 2.62 -24.10
C SER A 148 2.28 1.09 -23.93
N GLU A 149 2.81 0.41 -24.94
CA GLU A 149 3.02 -1.04 -24.88
C GLU A 149 4.06 -1.44 -23.83
N ASP A 150 5.08 -0.61 -23.62
CA ASP A 150 6.10 -0.81 -22.59
C ASP A 150 5.49 -0.82 -21.18
N PHE A 151 4.64 0.17 -20.86
CA PHE A 151 3.92 0.19 -19.60
C PHE A 151 3.03 -1.05 -19.45
N ARG A 152 2.23 -1.39 -20.45
CA ARG A 152 1.34 -2.55 -20.44
C ARG A 152 2.10 -3.85 -20.16
N LYS A 153 3.22 -4.06 -20.83
CA LYS A 153 4.07 -5.25 -20.64
C LYS A 153 4.59 -5.37 -19.21
N LYS A 154 4.97 -4.26 -18.59
CA LYS A 154 5.47 -4.21 -17.21
C LYS A 154 4.36 -4.33 -16.17
N ALA A 155 3.18 -3.80 -16.46
CA ALA A 155 2.03 -3.80 -15.58
C ALA A 155 1.32 -5.17 -15.50
N MET A 156 1.25 -5.91 -16.62
CA MET A 156 0.51 -7.18 -16.71
C MET A 156 0.84 -8.19 -15.61
N PRO A 157 2.11 -8.47 -15.26
CA PRO A 157 2.42 -9.43 -14.19
C PRO A 157 1.83 -9.04 -12.82
N ILE A 158 1.72 -7.72 -12.53
CA ILE A 158 1.14 -7.21 -11.28
C ILE A 158 -0.36 -7.46 -11.27
N VAL A 159 -1.03 -7.17 -12.40
CA VAL A 159 -2.47 -7.37 -12.57
C VAL A 159 -2.82 -8.85 -12.48
N GLU A 160 -2.07 -9.73 -13.16
CA GLU A 160 -2.26 -11.18 -13.13
C GLU A 160 -2.12 -11.73 -11.71
N LYS A 161 -1.11 -11.27 -10.96
CA LYS A 161 -0.90 -11.66 -9.57
C LYS A 161 -2.09 -11.24 -8.68
N MET A 162 -2.58 -10.02 -8.83
CA MET A 162 -3.74 -9.53 -8.10
C MET A 162 -4.98 -10.39 -8.39
N TYR A 163 -5.28 -10.67 -9.65
CA TYR A 163 -6.42 -11.52 -10.01
C TYR A 163 -6.26 -12.95 -9.50
N ALA A 164 -5.06 -13.53 -9.57
CA ALA A 164 -4.80 -14.86 -9.01
C ALA A 164 -5.07 -14.91 -7.49
N SER A 165 -4.68 -13.86 -6.76
CA SER A 165 -4.99 -13.73 -5.33
C SER A 165 -6.51 -13.62 -5.07
N LEU A 166 -7.21 -12.78 -5.85
CA LEU A 166 -8.67 -12.64 -5.74
C LEU A 166 -9.42 -13.95 -6.01
N LEU A 167 -8.99 -14.74 -6.99
CA LEU A 167 -9.60 -16.04 -7.33
C LEU A 167 -9.46 -17.07 -6.21
N GLN A 168 -8.46 -16.93 -5.34
CA GLN A 168 -8.23 -17.83 -4.19
C GLN A 168 -9.03 -17.41 -2.95
N THR A 169 -9.66 -16.22 -2.95
CA THR A 169 -10.44 -15.76 -1.79
C THR A 169 -11.72 -16.57 -1.62
N ASP A 170 -12.14 -16.75 -0.37
CA ASP A 170 -13.39 -17.48 -0.04
C ASP A 170 -14.63 -16.82 -0.66
N VAL A 171 -14.58 -15.52 -0.92
CA VAL A 171 -15.66 -14.77 -1.58
C VAL A 171 -15.88 -15.28 -3.01
N PHE A 172 -14.80 -15.51 -3.78
CA PHE A 172 -14.93 -16.00 -5.14
C PHE A 172 -15.42 -17.46 -5.19
N LYS A 173 -14.98 -18.29 -4.25
CA LYS A 173 -15.48 -19.65 -4.08
C LYS A 173 -16.97 -19.68 -3.73
N MET A 174 -17.42 -18.75 -2.89
CA MET A 174 -18.85 -18.61 -2.55
C MET A 174 -19.69 -18.19 -3.76
N ILE A 175 -19.18 -17.31 -4.65
CA ILE A 175 -19.90 -16.90 -5.87
C ILE A 175 -20.04 -18.11 -6.80
N GLN A 176 -18.98 -18.85 -7.06
CA GLN A 176 -19.02 -20.07 -7.90
C GLN A 176 -19.91 -21.17 -7.33
N SER A 177 -20.07 -21.26 -6.01
CA SER A 177 -20.93 -22.27 -5.38
C SER A 177 -22.44 -21.95 -5.50
N LYS A 178 -22.81 -20.70 -5.80
CA LYS A 178 -24.21 -20.27 -5.99
C LYS A 178 -24.68 -20.37 -7.44
N GLU A 179 -23.77 -20.56 -8.38
CA GLU A 179 -24.08 -20.74 -9.80
C GLU A 179 -24.24 -22.22 -10.23
N LYS A 180 -24.13 -23.13 -9.29
CA LYS A 180 -24.41 -24.56 -9.45
C LYS A 180 -25.71 -24.95 -8.72
#